data_7dfa9df9f5da82da9fb085ff0787050c
#
_entry.id   7dfa9df9f5da82da9fb085ff0787050c
#
_cell.length_a   1.000
_cell.length_b   1.000
_cell.length_c   1.000
_cell.angle_alpha   90.00
_cell.angle_beta   90.00
_cell.angle_gamma   90.00
#
_symmetry.space_group_name_H-M   'P 1'
#
loop_
_entity.id
_entity.type
_entity.pdbx_description
1 polymer ?
#
loop_
_entity_poly.entity_id
_entity_poly.type
_entity_poly.pdbx_seq_one_letter_code
_entity_poly.pdbx_strand_id
1 'polypeptide(L)'
;NQSQSSKSNLANWQKLIQKAAQKFSINGSGEGGVVRFDSFRNKTAVRTHPIWKRVPSVLSRKVKIDEDMKTVLSATVSHHPHGDWELRVKVNGKIISKTEVSSKTVIDEWLTHEVDLSSYAGKEINVQLENYPTDWRNEWGYWHEVKVSTLPLAAFKNRSAPKKKKVIFISGKPSHGWMKHEHRAGNMILAKRLNESGLPIEAVVLDDIGYPKDESVLQ
;
A
#
# COMPACT_ATOMS: atom_id res chain seq x y z
N ASN A 1 -17.17 38.42 4.58
CA ASN A 1 -17.80 37.40 3.74
C ASN A 1 -16.84 36.26 3.30
N GLN A 2 -15.55 36.51 3.00
CA GLN A 2 -14.61 35.45 2.58
C GLN A 2 -14.26 34.46 3.71
N SER A 3 -14.19 34.90 4.96
CA SER A 3 -13.87 34.01 6.11
C SER A 3 -15.01 33.06 6.49
N GLN A 4 -16.26 33.42 6.25
CA GLN A 4 -17.42 32.57 6.49
C GLN A 4 -17.57 31.48 5.40
N SER A 5 -17.31 31.85 4.14
CA SER A 5 -17.34 30.91 3.01
C SER A 5 -16.25 29.83 3.16
N SER A 6 -15.04 30.18 3.56
CA SER A 6 -13.95 29.22 3.75
C SER A 6 -14.22 28.26 4.91
N LYS A 7 -14.81 28.73 6.02
CA LYS A 7 -15.18 27.88 7.17
C LYS A 7 -16.31 26.90 6.81
N SER A 8 -17.32 27.33 6.05
CA SER A 8 -18.41 26.46 5.61
C SER A 8 -17.91 25.36 4.67
N ASN A 9 -16.98 25.68 3.77
CA ASN A 9 -16.35 24.70 2.89
C ASN A 9 -15.56 23.65 3.66
N LEU A 10 -14.73 24.04 4.63
CA LEU A 10 -13.93 23.12 5.44
C LEU A 10 -14.82 22.17 6.23
N ALA A 11 -15.93 22.67 6.82
CA ALA A 11 -16.87 21.84 7.56
C ALA A 11 -17.55 20.79 6.66
N ASN A 12 -17.88 21.17 5.42
CA ASN A 12 -18.43 20.23 4.43
C ASN A 12 -17.39 19.20 3.99
N TRP A 13 -16.18 19.63 3.70
CA TRP A 13 -15.06 18.74 3.35
C TRP A 13 -14.76 17.73 4.46
N GLN A 14 -14.80 18.18 5.71
CA GLN A 14 -14.64 17.30 6.87
C GLN A 14 -15.69 16.18 6.89
N LYS A 15 -16.97 16.48 6.60
CA LYS A 15 -18.03 15.49 6.52
C LYS A 15 -17.78 14.47 5.40
N LEU A 16 -17.28 14.93 4.25
CA LEU A 16 -16.97 14.05 3.11
C LEU A 16 -15.80 13.12 3.44
N ILE A 17 -14.73 13.65 4.04
CA ILE A 17 -13.56 12.86 4.44
C ILE A 17 -13.92 11.74 5.41
N GLN A 18 -14.87 11.95 6.35
CA GLN A 18 -15.30 10.89 7.26
C GLN A 18 -15.85 9.64 6.55
N LYS A 19 -16.25 9.76 5.28
CA LYS A 19 -16.74 8.61 4.48
C LYS A 19 -15.62 7.67 4.02
N ALA A 20 -14.41 8.20 3.80
CA ALA A 20 -13.24 7.43 3.38
C ALA A 20 -12.20 7.27 4.51
N ALA A 21 -12.10 8.22 5.42
CA ALA A 21 -11.09 8.31 6.46
C ALA A 21 -11.72 8.69 7.81
N GLN A 22 -12.39 7.72 8.42
CA GLN A 22 -13.09 7.94 9.69
C GLN A 22 -12.14 8.40 10.79
N LYS A 23 -12.56 9.42 11.56
CA LYS A 23 -11.78 10.08 12.61
C LYS A 23 -10.55 10.87 12.14
N PHE A 24 -10.31 10.99 10.84
CA PHE A 24 -9.32 11.92 10.32
C PHE A 24 -9.93 13.29 10.05
N SER A 25 -9.13 14.33 10.28
CA SER A 25 -9.45 15.71 9.89
C SER A 25 -8.67 16.08 8.64
N ILE A 26 -9.22 17.03 7.85
CA ILE A 26 -8.54 17.57 6.67
C ILE A 26 -8.14 19.04 6.93
N ASN A 27 -6.93 19.42 6.51
CA ASN A 27 -6.47 20.81 6.60
C ASN A 27 -7.00 21.70 5.46
N GLY A 28 -7.33 21.11 4.32
CA GLY A 28 -7.82 21.80 3.13
C GLY A 28 -7.65 20.98 1.88
N SER A 29 -8.18 21.47 0.78
CA SER A 29 -8.00 20.94 -0.57
C SER A 29 -7.92 22.10 -1.56
N GLY A 30 -7.09 21.95 -2.58
CA GLY A 30 -6.92 22.91 -3.65
C GLY A 30 -8.02 22.81 -4.70
N GLU A 31 -7.60 22.73 -5.96
CA GLU A 31 -8.46 22.77 -7.12
C GLU A 31 -9.65 21.79 -7.05
N GLY A 32 -10.88 22.32 -7.25
CA GLY A 32 -12.11 21.55 -7.20
C GLY A 32 -12.50 21.05 -5.81
N GLY A 33 -11.77 21.42 -4.75
CA GLY A 33 -12.09 21.07 -3.36
C GLY A 33 -12.12 19.57 -3.08
N VAL A 34 -12.87 19.17 -2.04
CA VAL A 34 -13.14 17.78 -1.70
C VAL A 34 -14.44 17.33 -2.34
N VAL A 35 -14.40 16.26 -3.10
CA VAL A 35 -15.56 15.73 -3.84
C VAL A 35 -15.71 14.24 -3.56
N ARG A 36 -16.94 13.80 -3.31
CA ARG A 36 -17.31 12.40 -3.20
C ARG A 36 -17.74 11.83 -4.53
N PHE A 37 -17.31 10.62 -4.81
CA PHE A 37 -17.75 9.79 -5.91
C PHE A 37 -18.42 8.53 -5.36
N ASP A 38 -19.64 8.26 -5.78
CA ASP A 38 -20.33 7.02 -5.39
C ASP A 38 -19.79 5.81 -6.15
N SER A 39 -19.22 6.04 -7.34
CA SER A 39 -18.47 5.05 -8.10
C SER A 39 -17.31 5.71 -8.84
N PHE A 40 -16.10 5.42 -8.43
CA PHE A 40 -14.86 5.69 -9.14
C PHE A 40 -14.04 4.40 -9.17
N ARG A 41 -13.79 3.88 -10.37
CA ARG A 41 -13.11 2.58 -10.51
C ARG A 41 -13.74 1.50 -9.61
N ASN A 42 -15.05 1.34 -9.74
CA ASN A 42 -15.88 0.36 -9.04
C ASN A 42 -15.92 0.47 -7.50
N LYS A 43 -15.43 1.58 -6.92
CA LYS A 43 -15.51 1.84 -5.49
C LYS A 43 -16.00 3.25 -5.18
N THR A 44 -16.58 3.44 -4.02
CA THR A 44 -16.79 4.79 -3.48
C THR A 44 -15.45 5.44 -3.20
N ALA A 45 -15.32 6.73 -3.47
CA ALA A 45 -14.10 7.47 -3.20
C ALA A 45 -14.36 8.91 -2.79
N VAL A 46 -13.41 9.46 -2.06
CA VAL A 46 -13.34 10.91 -1.80
C VAL A 46 -12.08 11.44 -2.47
N ARG A 47 -12.24 12.47 -3.29
CA ARG A 47 -11.13 13.12 -3.99
C ARG A 47 -10.62 14.32 -3.21
N THR A 48 -9.32 14.47 -3.15
CA THR A 48 -8.62 15.69 -2.70
C THR A 48 -7.65 16.16 -3.78
N HIS A 49 -7.21 17.41 -3.66
CA HIS A 49 -6.13 17.99 -4.48
C HIS A 49 -5.16 18.72 -3.56
N PRO A 50 -3.85 18.72 -3.82
CA PRO A 50 -2.91 19.57 -3.07
C PRO A 50 -3.39 21.01 -2.99
N ILE A 51 -3.18 21.68 -1.86
CA ILE A 51 -3.66 23.05 -1.65
C ILE A 51 -2.97 24.02 -2.61
N TRP A 52 -1.65 23.80 -2.81
CA TRP A 52 -0.81 24.59 -3.71
C TRP A 52 0.44 23.80 -4.08
N LYS A 53 1.24 24.34 -5.02
CA LYS A 53 2.56 23.80 -5.35
C LYS A 53 3.36 23.62 -4.06
N ARG A 54 3.81 22.38 -3.79
CA ARG A 54 4.54 21.98 -2.56
C ARG A 54 3.75 22.09 -1.25
N VAL A 55 2.44 22.37 -1.31
CA VAL A 55 1.57 22.43 -0.13
C VAL A 55 0.51 21.32 -0.27
N PRO A 56 0.66 20.22 0.46
CA PRO A 56 -0.24 19.07 0.36
C PRO A 56 -1.62 19.33 0.96
N SER A 57 -2.61 18.59 0.50
CA SER A 57 -3.79 18.29 1.28
C SER A 57 -3.44 17.22 2.31
N VAL A 58 -3.78 17.43 3.57
CA VAL A 58 -3.35 16.58 4.69
C VAL A 58 -4.56 16.05 5.44
N LEU A 59 -4.63 14.73 5.56
CA LEU A 59 -5.50 14.03 6.51
C LEU A 59 -4.72 13.78 7.78
N SER A 60 -5.23 14.17 8.95
CA SER A 60 -4.54 14.01 10.22
C SER A 60 -5.42 13.42 11.32
N ARG A 61 -4.82 12.62 12.18
CA ARG A 61 -5.49 11.99 13.32
C ARG A 61 -4.50 11.73 14.45
N LYS A 62 -4.91 12.02 15.69
CA LYS A 62 -4.23 11.50 16.88
C LYS A 62 -4.62 10.05 17.12
N VAL A 63 -3.63 9.20 17.34
CA VAL A 63 -3.79 7.76 17.56
C VAL A 63 -2.99 7.37 18.80
N LYS A 64 -3.66 6.75 19.77
CA LYS A 64 -3.00 6.09 20.89
C LYS A 64 -2.61 4.67 20.43
N ILE A 65 -1.35 4.32 20.59
CA ILE A 65 -0.83 3.00 20.25
C ILE A 65 -0.69 2.19 21.54
N ASP A 66 -1.48 1.14 21.67
CA ASP A 66 -1.46 0.27 22.85
C ASP A 66 -0.23 -0.66 22.81
N GLU A 67 0.35 -0.94 24.00
CA GLU A 67 1.62 -1.70 24.11
C GLU A 67 1.51 -3.14 23.62
N ASP A 68 0.37 -3.79 23.87
CA ASP A 68 0.14 -5.20 23.53
C ASP A 68 -0.56 -5.41 22.19
N MET A 69 -0.56 -4.37 21.33
CA MET A 69 -1.28 -4.40 20.07
C MET A 69 -0.34 -4.15 18.89
N LYS A 70 -0.50 -4.95 17.85
CA LYS A 70 0.01 -4.58 16.52
C LYS A 70 -0.92 -3.55 15.93
N THR A 71 -0.40 -2.37 15.58
CA THR A 71 -1.18 -1.28 14.99
C THR A 71 -0.71 -1.02 13.58
N VAL A 72 -1.63 -1.08 12.62
CA VAL A 72 -1.35 -0.86 11.19
C VAL A 72 -2.25 0.25 10.67
N LEU A 73 -1.64 1.25 10.03
CA LEU A 73 -2.32 2.20 9.18
C LEU A 73 -2.42 1.59 7.77
N SER A 74 -3.64 1.55 7.22
CA SER A 74 -3.88 1.13 5.83
C SER A 74 -4.59 2.24 5.08
N ALA A 75 -4.12 2.56 3.87
CA ALA A 75 -4.72 3.52 2.97
C ALA A 75 -4.92 2.90 1.59
N THR A 76 -6.17 2.79 1.14
CA THR A 76 -6.52 2.35 -0.21
C THR A 76 -6.82 3.58 -1.06
N VAL A 77 -5.96 3.84 -2.03
CA VAL A 77 -5.92 5.07 -2.81
C VAL A 77 -5.81 4.82 -4.31
N SER A 78 -6.11 5.84 -5.09
CA SER A 78 -5.94 5.83 -6.54
C SER A 78 -5.59 7.24 -7.05
N HIS A 79 -5.33 7.36 -8.35
CA HIS A 79 -4.92 8.60 -9.03
C HIS A 79 -5.85 8.96 -10.18
N HIS A 80 -5.74 10.20 -10.66
CA HIS A 80 -6.38 10.62 -11.91
C HIS A 80 -5.77 9.86 -13.11
N PRO A 81 -6.55 9.47 -14.15
CA PRO A 81 -6.03 8.72 -15.30
C PRO A 81 -4.80 9.35 -15.98
N HIS A 82 -4.70 10.68 -15.94
CA HIS A 82 -3.63 11.46 -16.59
C HIS A 82 -2.74 12.20 -15.58
N GLY A 83 -2.66 11.73 -14.34
CA GLY A 83 -1.86 12.36 -13.31
C GLY A 83 -1.40 11.37 -12.26
N ASP A 84 -0.54 11.83 -11.40
CA ASP A 84 0.02 11.08 -10.28
C ASP A 84 0.13 12.01 -9.05
N TRP A 85 0.53 11.45 -7.93
CA TRP A 85 0.82 12.18 -6.71
C TRP A 85 1.62 11.30 -5.76
N GLU A 86 2.28 11.91 -4.78
CA GLU A 86 3.01 11.15 -3.77
C GLU A 86 2.19 11.06 -2.47
N LEU A 87 1.83 9.82 -2.08
CA LEU A 87 1.29 9.54 -0.75
C LEU A 87 2.45 9.57 0.24
N ARG A 88 2.42 10.52 1.19
CA ARG A 88 3.36 10.58 2.32
C ARG A 88 2.64 10.24 3.60
N VAL A 89 3.23 9.36 4.40
CA VAL A 89 2.79 9.08 5.76
C VAL A 89 3.79 9.69 6.73
N LYS A 90 3.27 10.54 7.62
CA LYS A 90 4.07 11.16 8.68
C LYS A 90 3.56 10.75 10.06
N VAL A 91 4.49 10.63 10.99
CA VAL A 91 4.21 10.51 12.41
C VAL A 91 4.93 11.65 13.13
N ASN A 92 4.16 12.46 13.88
CA ASN A 92 4.68 13.63 14.61
C ASN A 92 5.52 14.56 13.71
N GLY A 93 5.07 14.76 12.47
CA GLY A 93 5.72 15.62 11.46
C GLY A 93 6.88 14.98 10.69
N LYS A 94 7.38 13.79 11.09
CA LYS A 94 8.45 13.08 10.40
C LYS A 94 7.87 12.12 9.36
N ILE A 95 8.36 12.15 8.12
CA ILE A 95 8.01 11.16 7.09
C ILE A 95 8.56 9.80 7.50
N ILE A 96 7.67 8.81 7.58
CA ILE A 96 8.03 7.41 7.88
C ILE A 96 7.82 6.49 6.69
N SER A 97 6.98 6.90 5.74
CA SER A 97 6.75 6.18 4.49
C SER A 97 6.31 7.13 3.39
N LYS A 98 6.63 6.78 2.15
CA LYS A 98 6.15 7.48 0.96
C LYS A 98 6.05 6.51 -0.21
N THR A 99 5.08 6.74 -1.09
CA THR A 99 4.91 5.98 -2.31
C THR A 99 4.28 6.85 -3.40
N GLU A 100 4.72 6.69 -4.62
CA GLU A 100 4.06 7.26 -5.79
C GLU A 100 2.73 6.56 -6.02
N VAL A 101 1.68 7.32 -6.32
CA VAL A 101 0.36 6.81 -6.70
C VAL A 101 0.11 7.22 -8.14
N SER A 102 0.43 6.33 -9.07
CA SER A 102 0.41 6.56 -10.51
C SER A 102 0.00 5.31 -11.27
N SER A 103 -0.16 5.43 -12.58
CA SER A 103 -0.42 4.27 -13.46
C SER A 103 0.67 3.19 -13.42
N LYS A 104 1.86 3.50 -12.91
CA LYS A 104 2.98 2.55 -12.75
C LYS A 104 2.90 1.74 -11.46
N THR A 105 2.29 2.29 -10.42
CA THR A 105 2.27 1.71 -9.07
C THR A 105 0.90 1.18 -8.66
N VAL A 106 -0.17 1.69 -9.29
CA VAL A 106 -1.55 1.26 -9.05
C VAL A 106 -1.87 0.10 -9.97
N ILE A 107 -1.92 -1.09 -9.42
CA ILE A 107 -2.36 -2.31 -10.09
C ILE A 107 -3.84 -2.52 -9.76
N ASP A 108 -4.63 -3.02 -10.70
CA ASP A 108 -6.07 -3.28 -10.51
C ASP A 108 -6.84 -2.06 -9.98
N GLU A 109 -6.51 -0.86 -10.54
CA GLU A 109 -7.18 0.42 -10.28
C GLU A 109 -6.94 1.03 -8.89
N TRP A 110 -6.49 0.27 -7.90
CA TRP A 110 -6.28 0.72 -6.52
C TRP A 110 -4.95 0.26 -5.94
N LEU A 111 -4.32 1.13 -5.15
CA LEU A 111 -3.15 0.83 -4.34
C LEU A 111 -3.56 0.79 -2.87
N THR A 112 -3.26 -0.31 -2.18
CA THR A 112 -3.34 -0.36 -0.72
C THR A 112 -1.93 -0.23 -0.14
N HIS A 113 -1.71 0.85 0.59
CA HIS A 113 -0.43 1.14 1.25
C HIS A 113 -0.58 0.92 2.75
N GLU A 114 0.24 0.05 3.32
CA GLU A 114 0.20 -0.29 4.74
C GLU A 114 1.48 0.16 5.44
N VAL A 115 1.32 0.72 6.65
CA VAL A 115 2.42 1.18 7.49
C VAL A 115 2.23 0.63 8.90
N ASP A 116 3.23 -0.10 9.40
CA ASP A 116 3.25 -0.60 10.76
C ASP A 116 3.63 0.51 11.73
N LEU A 117 2.73 0.81 12.66
CA LEU A 117 2.89 1.84 13.69
C LEU A 117 3.28 1.25 15.07
N SER A 118 3.48 -0.07 15.17
CA SER A 118 3.73 -0.76 16.44
C SER A 118 5.00 -0.30 17.16
N SER A 119 5.96 0.27 16.43
CA SER A 119 7.17 0.88 17.03
C SER A 119 6.89 2.10 17.93
N TYR A 120 5.67 2.63 17.88
CA TYR A 120 5.20 3.73 18.74
C TYR A 120 4.37 3.25 19.93
N ALA A 121 4.42 1.95 20.27
CA ALA A 121 3.67 1.36 21.39
C ALA A 121 3.80 2.19 22.67
N GLY A 122 2.71 2.33 23.42
CA GLY A 122 2.59 3.12 24.65
C GLY A 122 2.48 4.64 24.42
N LYS A 123 2.51 5.13 23.18
CA LYS A 123 2.50 6.58 22.86
C LYS A 123 1.23 7.02 22.17
N GLU A 124 0.86 8.28 22.38
CA GLU A 124 -0.06 9.00 21.49
C GLU A 124 0.75 9.68 20.39
N ILE A 125 0.41 9.43 19.15
CA ILE A 125 1.06 9.95 17.96
C ILE A 125 0.09 10.73 17.09
N ASN A 126 0.60 11.74 16.39
CA ASN A 126 -0.15 12.40 15.31
C ASN A 126 0.22 11.77 13.98
N VAL A 127 -0.73 11.03 13.41
CA VAL A 127 -0.60 10.41 12.08
C VAL A 127 -1.14 11.36 11.02
N GLN A 128 -0.37 11.59 9.96
CA GLN A 128 -0.72 12.44 8.85
C GLN A 128 -0.51 11.68 7.53
N LEU A 129 -1.49 11.78 6.64
CA LEU A 129 -1.38 11.31 5.25
C LEU A 129 -1.48 12.53 4.34
N GLU A 130 -0.49 12.71 3.49
CA GLU A 130 -0.43 13.83 2.55
C GLU A 130 -0.71 13.37 1.13
N ASN A 131 -1.62 14.06 0.45
CA ASN A 131 -1.63 14.12 -1.00
C ASN A 131 -0.63 15.21 -1.38
N TYR A 132 0.62 14.79 -1.64
CA TYR A 132 1.73 15.70 -1.94
C TYR A 132 1.92 15.78 -3.47
N PRO A 133 1.99 16.99 -4.04
CA PRO A 133 2.11 17.17 -5.48
C PRO A 133 3.48 16.75 -5.99
N THR A 134 3.51 16.08 -7.15
CA THR A 134 4.72 15.76 -7.89
C THR A 134 5.05 16.85 -8.91
N ASP A 135 4.05 17.34 -9.66
CA ASP A 135 4.23 18.46 -10.60
C ASP A 135 3.17 19.56 -10.47
N TRP A 136 1.94 19.33 -10.54
CA TRP A 136 0.74 20.20 -10.45
C TRP A 136 -0.38 19.78 -11.39
N ARG A 137 -0.14 18.88 -12.32
CA ARG A 137 -1.17 18.48 -13.29
C ARG A 137 -1.93 17.26 -12.78
N ASN A 138 -3.26 17.39 -12.67
CA ASN A 138 -4.14 16.27 -12.34
C ASN A 138 -3.72 15.52 -11.05
N GLU A 139 -3.20 16.24 -10.07
CA GLU A 139 -2.71 15.73 -8.78
C GLU A 139 -3.85 15.27 -7.85
N TRP A 140 -4.98 14.84 -8.45
CA TRP A 140 -6.12 14.38 -7.68
C TRP A 140 -5.85 13.02 -7.06
N GLY A 141 -5.79 13.00 -5.72
CA GLY A 141 -5.76 11.79 -4.92
C GLY A 141 -7.18 11.31 -4.61
N TYR A 142 -7.48 10.06 -4.93
CA TYR A 142 -8.74 9.41 -4.62
C TYR A 142 -8.54 8.46 -3.45
N TRP A 143 -9.30 8.66 -2.39
CA TRP A 143 -9.27 7.89 -1.15
C TRP A 143 -10.51 7.02 -1.07
N HIS A 144 -10.34 5.70 -1.11
CA HIS A 144 -11.44 4.76 -0.89
C HIS A 144 -11.60 4.49 0.60
N GLU A 145 -10.52 4.10 1.27
CA GLU A 145 -10.52 3.80 2.69
C GLU A 145 -9.18 4.18 3.33
N VAL A 146 -9.24 4.84 4.48
CA VAL A 146 -8.09 5.05 5.38
C VAL A 146 -8.51 4.58 6.76
N LYS A 147 -7.80 3.59 7.28
CA LYS A 147 -8.09 3.01 8.60
C LYS A 147 -6.83 2.77 9.41
N VAL A 148 -6.98 2.84 10.73
CA VAL A 148 -6.01 2.35 11.70
C VAL A 148 -6.63 1.13 12.37
N SER A 149 -5.99 -0.02 12.20
CA SER A 149 -6.43 -1.30 12.75
C SER A 149 -5.47 -1.76 13.83
N THR A 150 -6.02 -2.34 14.89
CA THR A 150 -5.24 -2.92 15.99
C THR A 150 -5.59 -4.39 16.15
N LEU A 151 -4.58 -5.21 16.37
CA LEU A 151 -4.73 -6.63 16.63
C LEU A 151 -3.85 -7.02 17.82
N PRO A 152 -4.34 -7.85 18.77
CA PRO A 152 -3.53 -8.31 19.90
C PRO A 152 -2.23 -8.98 19.42
N LEU A 153 -1.08 -8.60 19.99
CA LEU A 153 0.20 -9.25 19.69
C LEU A 153 0.17 -10.76 20.02
N ALA A 154 -0.61 -11.18 20.99
CA ALA A 154 -0.83 -12.58 21.29
C ALA A 154 -1.40 -13.37 20.10
N ALA A 155 -2.22 -12.74 19.25
CA ALA A 155 -2.73 -13.36 18.02
C ALA A 155 -1.63 -13.65 16.99
N PHE A 156 -0.48 -12.96 17.09
CA PHE A 156 0.69 -13.19 16.23
C PHE A 156 1.70 -14.13 16.88
N LYS A 157 1.84 -14.13 18.23
CA LYS A 157 2.72 -15.05 18.94
C LYS A 157 2.31 -16.51 18.77
N ASN A 158 1.01 -16.76 18.58
CA ASN A 158 0.47 -18.10 18.36
C ASN A 158 0.37 -18.51 16.89
N ARG A 159 0.70 -17.63 15.95
CA ARG A 159 0.94 -18.04 14.59
C ARG A 159 2.35 -18.63 14.54
N SER A 160 2.45 -19.97 14.62
CA SER A 160 3.63 -20.65 14.09
C SER A 160 3.99 -19.99 12.77
N ALA A 161 5.27 -19.70 12.55
CA ALA A 161 5.72 -19.11 11.27
C ALA A 161 5.01 -19.85 10.14
N PRO A 162 4.39 -19.13 9.18
CA PRO A 162 3.62 -19.79 8.14
C PRO A 162 4.50 -20.88 7.53
N LYS A 163 4.02 -22.12 7.57
CA LYS A 163 4.77 -23.26 7.04
C LYS A 163 5.17 -22.88 5.61
N LYS A 164 6.46 -22.80 5.35
CA LYS A 164 6.94 -22.43 4.01
C LYS A 164 6.35 -23.38 2.99
N LYS A 165 5.74 -22.83 1.96
CA LYS A 165 5.28 -23.60 0.82
C LYS A 165 6.48 -23.96 -0.04
N LYS A 166 6.73 -25.24 -0.25
CA LYS A 166 7.79 -25.71 -1.13
C LYS A 166 7.35 -25.52 -2.58
N VAL A 167 8.14 -24.85 -3.37
CA VAL A 167 7.97 -24.69 -4.83
C VAL A 167 9.13 -25.41 -5.50
N ILE A 168 8.82 -26.43 -6.29
CA ILE A 168 9.84 -27.25 -6.93
C ILE A 168 9.82 -26.95 -8.42
N PHE A 169 10.98 -26.55 -8.94
CA PHE A 169 11.22 -26.34 -10.35
C PHE A 169 11.85 -27.59 -10.96
N ILE A 170 11.17 -28.17 -11.95
CA ILE A 170 11.63 -29.33 -12.69
C ILE A 170 11.98 -28.89 -14.10
N SER A 171 13.19 -29.19 -14.55
CA SER A 171 13.65 -28.88 -15.90
C SER A 171 13.54 -30.11 -16.80
N GLY A 172 12.95 -29.95 -17.97
CA GLY A 172 13.00 -30.97 -19.03
C GLY A 172 14.39 -31.08 -19.67
N LYS A 173 14.55 -32.10 -20.51
CA LYS A 173 15.76 -32.23 -21.36
C LYS A 173 15.91 -31.03 -22.28
N PRO A 174 17.15 -30.59 -22.54
CA PRO A 174 17.39 -29.58 -23.58
C PRO A 174 16.77 -30.05 -24.90
N SER A 175 15.86 -29.25 -25.46
CA SER A 175 15.14 -29.58 -26.67
C SER A 175 15.74 -28.96 -27.93
N HIS A 176 16.69 -28.06 -27.78
CA HIS A 176 17.34 -27.31 -28.86
C HIS A 176 18.85 -27.13 -28.55
N GLY A 177 19.60 -26.67 -29.55
CA GLY A 177 21.03 -26.45 -29.42
C GLY A 177 21.38 -25.40 -28.35
N TRP A 178 22.64 -25.35 -27.98
CA TRP A 178 23.22 -24.46 -26.96
C TRP A 178 22.74 -23.00 -27.10
N MET A 179 22.45 -22.35 -25.98
CA MET A 179 21.86 -21.01 -25.86
C MET A 179 20.40 -20.88 -26.39
N LYS A 180 19.72 -21.97 -26.68
CA LYS A 180 18.28 -21.97 -27.02
C LYS A 180 17.50 -22.71 -25.95
N HIS A 181 16.48 -22.06 -25.38
CA HIS A 181 15.61 -22.63 -24.35
C HIS A 181 16.35 -23.18 -23.10
N GLU A 182 17.08 -22.30 -22.43
CA GLU A 182 17.80 -22.61 -21.19
C GLU A 182 16.84 -22.73 -19.98
N HIS A 183 16.00 -23.78 -19.99
CA HIS A 183 14.97 -24.00 -18.97
C HIS A 183 15.54 -24.03 -17.55
N ARG A 184 16.70 -24.70 -17.36
CA ARG A 184 17.33 -24.82 -16.04
C ARG A 184 17.81 -23.48 -15.52
N ALA A 185 18.47 -22.67 -16.35
CA ALA A 185 18.94 -21.34 -15.97
C ALA A 185 17.75 -20.42 -15.61
N GLY A 186 16.65 -20.48 -16.36
CA GLY A 186 15.41 -19.76 -16.05
C GLY A 186 14.84 -20.17 -14.69
N ASN A 187 14.73 -21.48 -14.42
CA ASN A 187 14.26 -22.01 -13.14
C ASN A 187 15.15 -21.58 -11.96
N MET A 188 16.47 -21.55 -12.13
CA MET A 188 17.40 -21.08 -11.09
C MET A 188 17.18 -19.59 -10.75
N ILE A 189 16.97 -18.75 -11.76
CA ILE A 189 16.68 -17.32 -11.56
C ILE A 189 15.35 -17.15 -10.82
N LEU A 190 14.30 -17.87 -11.24
CA LEU A 190 13.00 -17.80 -10.61
C LEU A 190 13.03 -18.28 -9.15
N ALA A 191 13.68 -19.42 -8.88
CA ALA A 191 13.83 -19.96 -7.53
C ALA A 191 14.59 -18.97 -6.62
N LYS A 192 15.69 -18.38 -7.12
CA LYS A 192 16.44 -17.35 -6.39
C LYS A 192 15.54 -16.17 -6.03
N ARG A 193 14.79 -15.61 -7.00
CA ARG A 193 13.89 -14.48 -6.77
C ARG A 193 12.76 -14.81 -5.79
N LEU A 194 12.18 -16.01 -5.86
CA LEU A 194 11.18 -16.44 -4.89
C LEU A 194 11.76 -16.54 -3.47
N ASN A 195 12.95 -17.10 -3.30
CA ASN A 195 13.62 -17.19 -2.00
C ASN A 195 13.99 -15.82 -1.42
N GLU A 196 14.28 -14.83 -2.27
CA GLU A 196 14.61 -13.46 -1.89
C GLU A 196 13.35 -12.57 -1.69
N SER A 197 12.15 -13.04 -2.04
CA SER A 197 10.91 -12.25 -2.07
C SER A 197 10.34 -11.89 -0.69
N GLY A 198 10.82 -12.53 0.40
CA GLY A 198 10.22 -12.42 1.73
C GLY A 198 8.90 -13.17 1.91
N LEU A 199 8.40 -13.84 0.89
CA LEU A 199 7.23 -14.72 0.98
C LEU A 199 7.56 -16.00 1.76
N PRO A 200 6.59 -16.65 2.42
CA PRO A 200 6.79 -17.91 3.10
C PRO A 200 6.90 -19.08 2.08
N ILE A 201 7.91 -19.02 1.24
CA ILE A 201 8.19 -19.96 0.15
C ILE A 201 9.62 -20.47 0.31
N GLU A 202 9.80 -21.75 0.01
CA GLU A 202 11.08 -22.37 -0.22
C GLU A 202 11.09 -22.90 -1.66
N ALA A 203 11.83 -22.23 -2.53
CA ALA A 203 11.95 -22.59 -3.95
C ALA A 203 13.21 -23.42 -4.18
N VAL A 204 13.04 -24.61 -4.73
CA VAL A 204 14.12 -25.58 -5.01
C VAL A 204 14.12 -25.91 -6.49
N VAL A 205 15.30 -25.98 -7.10
CA VAL A 205 15.48 -26.48 -8.47
C VAL A 205 16.02 -27.89 -8.38
N LEU A 206 15.31 -28.87 -8.96
CA LEU A 206 15.83 -30.23 -9.07
C LEU A 206 16.85 -30.31 -10.19
N ASP A 207 18.00 -30.93 -9.88
CA ASP A 207 19.11 -31.10 -10.82
C ASP A 207 18.86 -32.24 -11.82
N ASP A 208 17.91 -33.12 -11.51
CA ASP A 208 17.52 -34.22 -12.40
C ASP A 208 16.79 -33.68 -13.65
N ILE A 209 17.12 -34.28 -14.79
CA ILE A 209 16.48 -33.94 -16.05
C ILE A 209 15.15 -34.72 -16.14
N GLY A 210 14.04 -33.98 -16.02
CA GLY A 210 12.68 -34.52 -16.06
C GLY A 210 12.06 -34.75 -14.69
N TYR A 211 10.96 -35.51 -14.67
CA TYR A 211 10.26 -35.82 -13.43
C TYR A 211 11.12 -36.67 -12.49
N PRO A 212 11.21 -36.33 -11.19
CA PRO A 212 12.09 -37.03 -10.26
C PRO A 212 11.66 -38.52 -10.12
N LYS A 213 12.63 -39.42 -10.10
CA LYS A 213 12.37 -40.86 -9.88
C LYS A 213 11.99 -41.12 -8.41
N ASP A 214 12.52 -40.32 -7.49
CA ASP A 214 12.18 -40.34 -6.06
C ASP A 214 11.17 -39.25 -5.79
N GLU A 215 9.90 -39.60 -5.66
CA GLU A 215 8.81 -38.67 -5.41
C GLU A 215 8.84 -38.10 -4.00
N SER A 216 9.64 -38.61 -3.09
CA SER A 216 9.78 -38.07 -1.72
C SER A 216 10.33 -36.64 -1.72
N VAL A 217 11.08 -36.24 -2.75
CA VAL A 217 11.58 -34.88 -2.93
C VAL A 217 10.46 -33.84 -3.20
N LEU A 218 9.25 -34.31 -3.55
CA LEU A 218 8.08 -33.49 -3.81
C LEU A 218 7.24 -33.18 -2.54
N GLN A 219 7.59 -33.76 -1.40
CA GLN A 219 6.86 -33.62 -0.13
C GLN A 219 7.33 -32.43 0.73
#